data_165f9ec0ded94ca8d3daccfea10cc495
#
_entry.id   165f9ec0ded94ca8d3daccfea10cc495
#
_cell.length_a   1.000
_cell.length_b   1.000
_cell.length_c   1.000
_cell.angle_alpha   90.00
_cell.angle_beta   90.00
_cell.angle_gamma   90.00
#
_symmetry.space_group_name_H-M   'P 1'
#
loop_
_entity.id
_entity.type
_entity.pdbx_description
1 polymer ?
#
loop_
_entity_poly.entity_id
_entity_poly.type
_entity_poly.pdbx_seq_one_letter_code
_entity_poly.pdbx_strand_id
1 'polypeptide(L)'
;QMQGVTHYMIDELEPDEEFHVVRFVTMAKEYLKEIYADGKIPIIAGGTGFYIQALLYDIDFTEQQCDETYRRQLEDLAREHGAEYLHGILREVDPASAEAIHANNIKRVIRALEFYHLSGKKISEHNETERQKQSPYNFAYFVLTDERAKLYERIDRRVNAMIEAGLVEEVKKLKSMGCSREMVSMQGLGYKEILAYLDGGCTLEEAVYIIKRETRHFAKRQLTWFKRERDVIWLDKQAFGYDDAAILKDMISILEEKEIISHE
;
A
#
# COMPACT_ATOMS: atom_id res chain seq x y z
N GLN A 1 10.18 -6.86 19.88
CA GLN A 1 8.91 -7.10 19.17
C GLN A 1 8.95 -8.34 18.28
N MET A 2 10.09 -8.66 17.66
CA MET A 2 10.22 -9.78 16.70
C MET A 2 10.18 -11.18 17.32
N GLN A 3 10.40 -11.33 18.62
CA GLN A 3 10.29 -12.60 19.37
C GLN A 3 11.02 -13.79 18.73
N GLY A 4 12.17 -13.54 18.08
CA GLY A 4 12.96 -14.56 17.42
C GLY A 4 12.48 -14.96 16.02
N VAL A 5 11.40 -14.38 15.51
CA VAL A 5 10.95 -14.58 14.12
C VAL A 5 11.72 -13.64 13.20
N THR A 6 12.32 -14.17 12.14
CA THR A 6 13.00 -13.35 11.13
C THR A 6 11.97 -12.47 10.41
N HIS A 7 12.25 -11.17 10.33
CA HIS A 7 11.46 -10.21 9.57
C HIS A 7 12.29 -9.68 8.41
N TYR A 8 11.76 -9.79 7.23
CA TYR A 8 12.34 -9.28 6.00
C TYR A 8 11.71 -7.94 5.62
N MET A 9 12.37 -7.17 4.80
CA MET A 9 11.90 -5.87 4.29
C MET A 9 11.75 -4.79 5.39
N ILE A 10 12.62 -4.86 6.39
CA ILE A 10 12.75 -3.85 7.44
C ILE A 10 14.16 -3.29 7.35
N ASP A 11 14.30 -1.96 7.33
CA ASP A 11 15.58 -1.24 7.25
C ASP A 11 16.44 -1.63 6.01
N GLU A 12 15.80 -1.91 4.89
CA GLU A 12 16.44 -2.35 3.65
C GLU A 12 16.93 -1.20 2.76
N LEU A 13 16.40 0.01 2.99
CA LEU A 13 16.60 1.15 2.11
C LEU A 13 16.92 2.41 2.89
N GLU A 14 17.75 3.25 2.29
CA GLU A 14 17.94 4.60 2.76
C GLU A 14 16.70 5.47 2.48
N PRO A 15 16.47 6.55 3.26
CA PRO A 15 15.26 7.38 3.11
C PRO A 15 15.11 8.07 1.75
N ASP A 16 16.19 8.25 1.00
CA ASP A 16 16.22 8.87 -0.33
C ASP A 16 16.06 7.87 -1.47
N GLU A 17 16.07 6.57 -1.18
CA GLU A 17 15.82 5.53 -2.15
C GLU A 17 14.33 5.36 -2.46
N GLU A 18 14.03 5.14 -3.72
CA GLU A 18 12.65 4.87 -4.15
C GLU A 18 12.22 3.44 -3.83
N PHE A 19 11.03 3.33 -3.24
CA PHE A 19 10.35 2.06 -2.99
C PHE A 19 8.99 2.03 -3.67
N HIS A 20 8.86 1.15 -4.65
CA HIS A 20 7.64 0.98 -5.43
C HIS A 20 7.27 -0.50 -5.57
N VAL A 21 6.09 -0.78 -6.12
CA VAL A 21 5.52 -2.13 -6.19
C VAL A 21 6.41 -3.15 -6.90
N VAL A 22 7.13 -2.75 -7.95
CA VAL A 22 8.05 -3.65 -8.68
C VAL A 22 9.21 -4.07 -7.78
N ARG A 23 9.87 -3.11 -7.12
CA ARG A 23 10.94 -3.40 -6.15
C ARG A 23 10.44 -4.28 -5.01
N PHE A 24 9.24 -3.99 -4.48
CA PHE A 24 8.60 -4.84 -3.47
C PHE A 24 8.43 -6.28 -3.94
N VAL A 25 7.84 -6.51 -5.13
CA VAL A 25 7.59 -7.87 -5.65
C VAL A 25 8.90 -8.61 -5.90
N THR A 26 9.91 -7.93 -6.46
CA THR A 26 11.23 -8.53 -6.69
C THR A 26 11.88 -9.00 -5.38
N MET A 27 12.01 -8.11 -4.40
CA MET A 27 12.60 -8.45 -3.10
C MET A 27 11.78 -9.51 -2.36
N ALA A 28 10.45 -9.38 -2.35
CA ALA A 28 9.58 -10.36 -1.70
C ALA A 28 9.74 -11.75 -2.30
N LYS A 29 9.83 -11.89 -3.63
CA LYS A 29 10.06 -13.18 -4.29
C LYS A 29 11.41 -13.80 -3.94
N GLU A 30 12.45 -13.01 -3.73
CA GLU A 30 13.75 -13.50 -3.28
C GLU A 30 13.65 -14.04 -1.85
N TYR A 31 13.05 -13.30 -0.93
CA TYR A 31 12.82 -13.76 0.44
C TYR A 31 11.88 -14.97 0.54
N LEU A 32 10.86 -15.04 -0.30
CA LEU A 32 9.99 -16.22 -0.37
C LEU A 32 10.80 -17.49 -0.72
N LYS A 33 11.74 -17.40 -1.68
CA LYS A 33 12.60 -18.53 -2.05
C LYS A 33 13.50 -18.98 -0.89
N GLU A 34 14.06 -18.03 -0.15
CA GLU A 34 14.88 -18.30 1.03
C GLU A 34 14.06 -18.98 2.13
N ILE A 35 12.87 -18.44 2.45
CA ILE A 35 11.98 -19.00 3.48
C ILE A 35 11.56 -20.43 3.12
N TYR A 36 11.21 -20.69 1.87
CA TYR A 36 10.83 -22.03 1.40
C TYR A 36 12.04 -22.98 1.40
N ALA A 37 13.23 -22.51 1.06
CA ALA A 37 14.46 -23.33 1.12
C ALA A 37 14.78 -23.77 2.56
N ASP A 38 14.42 -22.96 3.55
CA ASP A 38 14.52 -23.28 4.97
C ASP A 38 13.38 -24.22 5.46
N GLY A 39 12.48 -24.67 4.59
CA GLY A 39 11.32 -25.49 4.95
C GLY A 39 10.27 -24.75 5.79
N LYS A 40 10.25 -23.41 5.75
CA LYS A 40 9.34 -22.56 6.50
C LYS A 40 8.22 -22.03 5.62
N ILE A 41 7.14 -21.56 6.27
CA ILE A 41 6.01 -20.94 5.59
C ILE A 41 6.13 -19.42 5.72
N PRO A 42 6.13 -18.69 4.61
CA PRO A 42 6.20 -17.24 4.65
C PRO A 42 4.87 -16.63 5.11
N ILE A 43 4.96 -15.62 5.96
CA ILE A 43 3.83 -14.81 6.40
C ILE A 43 4.03 -13.40 5.87
N ILE A 44 3.12 -12.92 5.02
CA ILE A 44 3.12 -11.55 4.52
C ILE A 44 2.20 -10.73 5.40
N ALA A 45 2.76 -9.83 6.19
CA ALA A 45 2.01 -8.97 7.09
C ALA A 45 2.05 -7.51 6.61
N GLY A 46 0.89 -6.90 6.40
CA GLY A 46 0.84 -5.52 5.95
C GLY A 46 -0.57 -5.03 5.66
N GLY A 47 -0.67 -3.81 5.13
CA GLY A 47 -1.96 -3.17 4.82
C GLY A 47 -2.00 -2.52 3.45
N THR A 48 -0.95 -2.63 2.64
CA THR A 48 -0.92 -2.12 1.27
C THR A 48 -1.46 -3.19 0.32
N GLY A 49 -2.80 -3.26 0.21
CA GLY A 49 -3.48 -4.31 -0.54
C GLY A 49 -3.00 -4.45 -1.98
N PHE A 50 -2.65 -3.34 -2.65
CA PHE A 50 -2.09 -3.38 -4.00
C PHE A 50 -0.75 -4.14 -4.08
N TYR A 51 0.13 -4.01 -3.08
CA TYR A 51 1.39 -4.75 -3.04
C TYR A 51 1.16 -6.24 -2.79
N ILE A 52 0.26 -6.56 -1.87
CA ILE A 52 -0.12 -7.94 -1.57
C ILE A 52 -0.71 -8.60 -2.82
N GLN A 53 -1.65 -7.94 -3.49
CA GLN A 53 -2.26 -8.41 -4.74
C GLN A 53 -1.20 -8.65 -5.83
N ALA A 54 -0.28 -7.70 -6.00
CA ALA A 54 0.80 -7.77 -6.98
C ALA A 54 1.68 -9.01 -6.78
N LEU A 55 1.98 -9.37 -5.53
CA LEU A 55 2.77 -10.53 -5.19
C LEU A 55 1.97 -11.83 -5.34
N LEU A 56 0.75 -11.87 -4.78
CA LEU A 56 -0.08 -13.08 -4.77
C LEU A 56 -0.50 -13.54 -6.17
N TYR A 57 -0.79 -12.62 -7.07
CA TYR A 57 -1.26 -12.96 -8.43
C TYR A 57 -0.17 -12.78 -9.49
N ASP A 58 1.06 -12.56 -9.09
CA ASP A 58 2.20 -12.36 -9.99
C ASP A 58 1.87 -11.36 -11.12
N ILE A 59 1.37 -10.19 -10.70
CA ILE A 59 0.98 -9.14 -11.66
C ILE A 59 2.22 -8.66 -12.39
N ASP A 60 2.16 -8.71 -13.72
CA ASP A 60 3.22 -8.20 -14.56
C ASP A 60 3.17 -6.66 -14.58
N PHE A 61 4.10 -6.07 -13.87
CA PHE A 61 4.43 -4.66 -14.05
C PHE A 61 5.53 -4.61 -15.11
N THR A 62 5.14 -4.66 -16.37
CA THR A 62 6.08 -4.47 -17.48
C THR A 62 7.04 -3.35 -17.09
N GLU A 63 8.34 -3.62 -17.08
CA GLU A 63 9.39 -2.65 -16.90
C GLU A 63 9.34 -1.64 -18.03
N GLN A 64 8.35 -0.78 -17.96
CA GLN A 64 8.26 0.33 -18.88
C GLN A 64 9.28 1.35 -18.37
N GLN A 65 10.34 1.48 -19.12
CA GLN A 65 11.19 2.63 -19.00
C GLN A 65 10.28 3.86 -18.95
N CYS A 66 10.35 4.61 -17.85
CA CYS A 66 9.57 5.83 -17.71
C CYS A 66 10.09 6.82 -18.75
N ASP A 67 9.26 7.24 -19.68
CA ASP A 67 9.58 8.38 -20.53
C ASP A 67 9.31 9.67 -19.75
N GLU A 68 10.31 10.11 -19.01
CA GLU A 68 10.22 11.34 -18.21
C GLU A 68 9.89 12.57 -19.07
N THR A 69 10.29 12.58 -20.35
CA THR A 69 10.00 13.68 -21.25
C THR A 69 8.51 13.73 -21.56
N TYR A 70 7.94 12.59 -21.91
CA TYR A 70 6.50 12.49 -22.19
C TYR A 70 5.68 12.76 -20.93
N ARG A 71 6.11 12.27 -19.76
CA ARG A 71 5.46 12.56 -18.47
C ARG A 71 5.39 14.05 -18.20
N ARG A 72 6.52 14.78 -18.35
CA ARG A 72 6.58 16.24 -18.16
C ARG A 72 5.65 16.96 -19.13
N GLN A 73 5.61 16.54 -20.40
CA GLN A 73 4.66 17.10 -21.37
C GLN A 73 3.21 16.95 -20.91
N LEU A 74 2.81 15.77 -20.39
CA LEU A 74 1.46 15.55 -19.88
C LEU A 74 1.16 16.37 -18.62
N GLU A 75 2.15 16.54 -17.72
CA GLU A 75 2.03 17.40 -16.54
C GLU A 75 1.87 18.87 -16.93
N ASP A 76 2.62 19.35 -17.92
CA ASP A 76 2.50 20.70 -18.46
C ASP A 76 1.14 20.93 -19.13
N LEU A 77 0.67 19.99 -19.96
CA LEU A 77 -0.68 20.03 -20.53
C LEU A 77 -1.77 20.10 -19.46
N ALA A 78 -1.62 19.33 -18.38
CA ALA A 78 -2.57 19.37 -17.26
C ALA A 78 -2.55 20.72 -16.52
N ARG A 79 -1.36 21.36 -16.44
CA ARG A 79 -1.20 22.67 -15.80
C ARG A 79 -1.76 23.80 -16.67
N GLU A 80 -1.54 23.75 -17.99
CA GLU A 80 -1.97 24.77 -18.93
C GLU A 80 -3.46 24.71 -19.27
N HIS A 81 -3.98 23.52 -19.51
CA HIS A 81 -5.34 23.30 -20.03
C HIS A 81 -6.30 22.70 -19.01
N GLY A 82 -5.79 22.28 -17.84
CA GLY A 82 -6.61 21.69 -16.77
C GLY A 82 -6.78 20.17 -16.88
N ALA A 83 -7.31 19.60 -15.78
CA ALA A 83 -7.47 18.16 -15.63
C ALA A 83 -8.46 17.55 -16.65
N GLU A 84 -9.54 18.26 -16.98
CA GLU A 84 -10.56 17.80 -17.92
C GLU A 84 -10.02 17.67 -19.37
N TYR A 85 -9.12 18.54 -19.77
CA TYR A 85 -8.46 18.45 -21.07
C TYR A 85 -7.65 17.16 -21.19
N LEU A 86 -6.78 16.90 -20.20
CA LEU A 86 -5.96 15.69 -20.17
C LEU A 86 -6.82 14.42 -20.11
N HIS A 87 -7.91 14.47 -19.36
CA HIS A 87 -8.87 13.38 -19.27
C HIS A 87 -9.62 13.17 -20.61
N GLY A 88 -9.84 14.23 -21.38
CA GLY A 88 -10.36 14.15 -22.75
C GLY A 88 -9.44 13.33 -23.67
N ILE A 89 -8.12 13.57 -23.61
CA ILE A 89 -7.12 12.76 -24.33
C ILE A 89 -7.20 11.30 -23.92
N LEU A 90 -7.30 11.00 -22.62
CA LEU A 90 -7.45 9.63 -22.15
C LEU A 90 -8.74 8.98 -22.69
N ARG A 91 -9.84 9.73 -22.78
CA ARG A 91 -11.11 9.21 -23.30
C ARG A 91 -11.03 8.78 -24.76
N GLU A 92 -10.21 9.47 -25.57
CA GLU A 92 -9.97 9.08 -26.97
C GLU A 92 -9.12 7.82 -27.07
N VAL A 93 -8.15 7.66 -26.20
CA VAL A 93 -7.18 6.56 -26.23
C VAL A 93 -7.73 5.30 -25.53
N ASP A 94 -8.27 5.46 -24.33
CA ASP A 94 -8.77 4.38 -23.48
C ASP A 94 -10.06 4.82 -22.77
N PRO A 95 -11.23 4.73 -23.45
CA PRO A 95 -12.52 5.13 -22.90
C PRO A 95 -12.87 4.44 -21.58
N ALA A 96 -12.52 3.16 -21.43
CA ALA A 96 -12.82 2.40 -20.23
C ALA A 96 -12.01 2.91 -19.02
N SER A 97 -10.74 3.28 -19.23
CA SER A 97 -9.94 3.95 -18.19
C SER A 97 -10.48 5.33 -17.88
N ALA A 98 -10.94 6.09 -18.86
CA ALA A 98 -11.51 7.42 -18.62
C ALA A 98 -12.82 7.34 -17.83
N GLU A 99 -13.62 6.31 -17.98
CA GLU A 99 -14.82 6.09 -17.15
C GLU A 99 -14.44 5.73 -15.71
N ALA A 100 -13.39 4.93 -15.52
CA ALA A 100 -12.97 4.45 -14.20
C ALA A 100 -12.11 5.45 -13.40
N ILE A 101 -11.47 6.40 -14.06
CA ILE A 101 -10.54 7.37 -13.45
C ILE A 101 -11.15 8.76 -13.50
N HIS A 102 -11.37 9.37 -12.33
CA HIS A 102 -11.86 10.75 -12.26
C HIS A 102 -10.81 11.73 -12.81
N ALA A 103 -11.22 12.74 -13.57
CA ALA A 103 -10.33 13.73 -14.21
C ALA A 103 -9.33 14.38 -13.24
N ASN A 104 -9.76 14.71 -12.01
CA ASN A 104 -8.90 15.29 -10.99
C ASN A 104 -7.81 14.33 -10.49
N ASN A 105 -7.85 13.05 -10.86
CA ASN A 105 -6.77 12.11 -10.54
C ASN A 105 -5.70 12.14 -11.64
N ILE A 106 -5.10 13.32 -11.84
CA ILE A 106 -4.13 13.63 -12.90
C ILE A 106 -3.02 12.55 -12.95
N LYS A 107 -2.50 12.13 -11.80
CA LYS A 107 -1.44 11.10 -11.75
C LYS A 107 -1.86 9.77 -12.39
N ARG A 108 -3.10 9.34 -12.18
CA ARG A 108 -3.64 8.12 -12.80
C ARG A 108 -3.94 8.31 -14.28
N VAL A 109 -4.43 9.48 -14.67
CA VAL A 109 -4.66 9.83 -16.07
C VAL A 109 -3.32 9.79 -16.82
N ILE A 110 -2.28 10.47 -16.31
CA ILE A 110 -0.93 10.45 -16.87
C ILE A 110 -0.42 9.01 -16.98
N ARG A 111 -0.53 8.20 -15.93
CA ARG A 111 -0.06 6.81 -15.96
C ARG A 111 -0.73 5.98 -17.04
N ALA A 112 -2.02 6.18 -17.28
CA ALA A 112 -2.74 5.46 -18.34
C ALA A 112 -2.27 5.88 -19.74
N LEU A 113 -2.03 7.18 -19.95
CA LEU A 113 -1.50 7.71 -21.21
C LEU A 113 -0.05 7.28 -21.45
N GLU A 114 0.80 7.28 -20.45
CA GLU A 114 2.18 6.75 -20.52
C GLU A 114 2.18 5.27 -20.92
N PHE A 115 1.31 4.49 -20.28
CA PHE A 115 1.19 3.06 -20.59
C PHE A 115 0.86 2.85 -22.06
N TYR A 116 -0.11 3.59 -22.59
CA TYR A 116 -0.47 3.52 -23.99
C TYR A 116 0.67 3.99 -24.90
N HIS A 117 1.32 5.11 -24.57
CA HIS A 117 2.43 5.66 -25.35
C HIS A 117 3.59 4.67 -25.52
N LEU A 118 3.93 3.96 -24.43
CA LEU A 118 5.08 3.06 -24.40
C LEU A 118 4.75 1.66 -24.97
N SER A 119 3.55 1.14 -24.72
CA SER A 119 3.17 -0.24 -25.07
C SER A 119 2.29 -0.35 -26.32
N GLY A 120 1.64 0.73 -26.74
CA GLY A 120 0.58 0.71 -27.75
C GLY A 120 -0.70 -0.01 -27.30
N LYS A 121 -0.81 -0.42 -26.03
CA LYS A 121 -1.96 -1.14 -25.47
C LYS A 121 -2.72 -0.26 -24.47
N LYS A 122 -4.01 -0.48 -24.34
CA LYS A 122 -4.82 0.18 -23.32
C LYS A 122 -4.55 -0.40 -21.94
N ILE A 123 -4.37 0.47 -20.94
CA ILE A 123 -4.15 0.01 -19.58
C ILE A 123 -5.40 -0.69 -18.99
N SER A 124 -6.59 -0.35 -19.45
CA SER A 124 -7.83 -1.04 -19.06
C SER A 124 -7.81 -2.52 -19.47
N GLU A 125 -7.40 -2.83 -20.70
CA GLU A 125 -7.29 -4.19 -21.20
C GLU A 125 -6.20 -4.99 -20.47
N HIS A 126 -5.05 -4.38 -20.24
CA HIS A 126 -3.98 -4.97 -19.43
C HIS A 126 -4.45 -5.29 -18.01
N ASN A 127 -5.07 -4.33 -17.32
CA ASN A 127 -5.58 -4.52 -15.98
C ASN A 127 -6.65 -5.62 -15.90
N GLU A 128 -7.49 -5.76 -16.91
CA GLU A 128 -8.50 -6.83 -16.96
C GLU A 128 -7.84 -8.21 -17.11
N THR A 129 -6.85 -8.32 -17.99
CA THR A 129 -6.06 -9.56 -18.15
C THR A 129 -5.36 -9.94 -16.84
N GLU A 130 -4.71 -8.97 -16.19
CA GLU A 130 -4.03 -9.19 -14.91
C GLU A 130 -4.98 -9.60 -13.77
N ARG A 131 -6.21 -9.07 -13.77
CA ARG A 131 -7.26 -9.47 -12.80
C ARG A 131 -7.73 -10.91 -12.95
N GLN A 132 -7.61 -11.50 -14.15
CA GLN A 132 -8.02 -12.88 -14.42
C GLN A 132 -6.92 -13.90 -14.07
N LYS A 133 -5.70 -13.47 -13.78
CA LYS A 133 -4.61 -14.35 -13.39
C LYS A 133 -4.97 -15.16 -12.16
N GLN A 134 -4.60 -16.42 -12.17
CA GLN A 134 -4.62 -17.28 -11.00
C GLN A 134 -3.31 -17.11 -10.22
N SER A 135 -3.38 -17.25 -8.91
CA SER A 135 -2.18 -17.19 -8.08
C SER A 135 -1.31 -18.43 -8.33
N PRO A 136 0.02 -18.25 -8.47
CA PRO A 136 0.96 -19.38 -8.47
C PRO A 136 1.18 -19.99 -7.07
N TYR A 137 0.61 -19.37 -6.03
CA TYR A 137 0.78 -19.80 -4.64
C TYR A 137 -0.50 -20.46 -4.11
N ASN A 138 -0.36 -21.48 -3.26
CA ASN A 138 -1.40 -21.89 -2.34
C ASN A 138 -1.34 -20.98 -1.12
N PHE A 139 -2.39 -20.20 -0.85
CA PHE A 139 -2.37 -19.16 0.19
C PHE A 139 -3.68 -19.07 0.97
N ALA A 140 -3.60 -18.49 2.15
CA ALA A 140 -4.74 -17.99 2.91
C ALA A 140 -4.59 -16.48 3.12
N TYR A 141 -5.57 -15.71 2.67
CA TYR A 141 -5.55 -14.25 2.73
C TYR A 141 -6.48 -13.76 3.85
N PHE A 142 -5.94 -13.64 5.04
CA PHE A 142 -6.70 -13.18 6.19
C PHE A 142 -6.78 -11.66 6.28
N VAL A 143 -7.96 -11.14 6.51
CA VAL A 143 -8.17 -9.72 6.82
C VAL A 143 -8.88 -9.60 8.17
N LEU A 144 -8.15 -9.09 9.16
CA LEU A 144 -8.69 -8.80 10.48
C LEU A 144 -9.56 -7.55 10.40
N THR A 145 -10.79 -7.65 10.87
CA THR A 145 -11.71 -6.52 10.97
C THR A 145 -12.20 -6.33 12.41
N ASP A 146 -12.77 -5.16 12.68
CA ASP A 146 -13.25 -4.77 13.99
C ASP A 146 -14.37 -3.75 13.85
N GLU A 147 -15.14 -3.55 14.91
CA GLU A 147 -16.08 -2.43 15.01
C GLU A 147 -15.37 -1.09 14.76
N ARG A 148 -16.00 -0.24 13.93
CA ARG A 148 -15.39 1.02 13.51
C ARG A 148 -14.95 1.90 14.70
N ALA A 149 -15.77 1.98 15.74
CA ALA A 149 -15.49 2.80 16.92
C ALA A 149 -14.20 2.31 17.62
N LYS A 150 -14.06 1.01 17.83
CA LYS A 150 -12.89 0.40 18.45
C LYS A 150 -11.63 0.51 17.58
N LEU A 151 -11.80 0.36 16.27
CA LEU A 151 -10.69 0.58 15.33
C LEU A 151 -10.17 2.02 15.43
N TYR A 152 -11.06 3.00 15.48
CA TYR A 152 -10.70 4.41 15.59
C TYR A 152 -10.04 4.73 16.93
N GLU A 153 -10.53 4.18 18.02
CA GLU A 153 -9.90 4.31 19.34
C GLU A 153 -8.48 3.72 19.36
N ARG A 154 -8.29 2.55 18.75
CA ARG A 154 -6.95 1.93 18.61
C ARG A 154 -6.00 2.79 17.78
N ILE A 155 -6.49 3.39 16.69
CA ILE A 155 -5.73 4.32 15.87
C ILE A 155 -5.29 5.52 16.70
N ASP A 156 -6.21 6.13 17.44
CA ASP A 156 -5.92 7.31 18.24
C ASP A 156 -4.92 7.02 19.36
N ARG A 157 -5.07 5.87 20.04
CA ARG A 157 -4.08 5.41 21.05
C ARG A 157 -2.70 5.16 20.43
N ARG A 158 -2.66 4.50 19.26
CA ARG A 158 -1.40 4.25 18.56
C ARG A 158 -0.68 5.54 18.19
N VAL A 159 -1.39 6.53 17.68
CA VAL A 159 -0.80 7.83 17.32
C VAL A 159 -0.23 8.51 18.56
N ASN A 160 -0.96 8.52 19.69
CA ASN A 160 -0.43 9.05 20.95
C ASN A 160 0.86 8.33 21.38
N ALA A 161 0.84 7.01 21.37
CA ALA A 161 2.02 6.21 21.71
C ALA A 161 3.22 6.46 20.77
N MET A 162 3.00 6.72 19.48
CA MET A 162 4.07 7.10 18.54
C MET A 162 4.68 8.45 18.90
N ILE A 163 3.88 9.44 19.29
CA ILE A 163 4.38 10.74 19.75
C ILE A 163 5.21 10.57 21.04
N GLU A 164 4.68 9.83 22.01
CA GLU A 164 5.36 9.54 23.27
C GLU A 164 6.67 8.75 23.08
N ALA A 165 6.71 7.86 22.09
CA ALA A 165 7.88 7.08 21.73
C ALA A 165 8.95 7.88 20.94
N GLY A 166 8.70 9.16 20.62
CA GLY A 166 9.70 10.04 20.01
C GLY A 166 9.57 10.27 18.51
N LEU A 167 8.37 10.09 17.92
CA LEU A 167 8.14 10.36 16.49
C LEU A 167 8.63 11.77 16.09
N VAL A 168 8.46 12.78 16.93
CA VAL A 168 8.91 14.14 16.65
C VAL A 168 10.43 14.22 16.50
N GLU A 169 11.18 13.59 17.40
CA GLU A 169 12.64 13.58 17.35
C GLU A 169 13.16 12.73 16.17
N GLU A 170 12.48 11.65 15.83
CA GLU A 170 12.79 10.84 14.65
C GLU A 170 12.69 11.69 13.36
N VAL A 171 11.58 12.38 13.16
CA VAL A 171 11.37 13.24 11.97
C VAL A 171 12.35 14.42 11.97
N LYS A 172 12.65 14.99 13.12
CA LYS A 172 13.64 16.06 13.27
C LYS A 172 15.04 15.58 12.85
N LYS A 173 15.41 14.36 13.24
CA LYS A 173 16.67 13.72 12.82
C LYS A 173 16.70 13.53 11.31
N LEU A 174 15.66 12.95 10.70
CA LEU A 174 15.57 12.77 9.25
C LEU A 174 15.67 14.11 8.51
N LYS A 175 14.97 15.14 8.98
CA LYS A 175 15.08 16.50 8.45
C LYS A 175 16.51 17.04 8.50
N SER A 176 17.23 16.81 9.61
CA SER A 176 18.63 17.23 9.75
C SER A 176 19.60 16.46 8.83
N MET A 177 19.22 15.27 8.38
CA MET A 177 19.94 14.46 7.38
C MET A 177 19.64 14.91 5.92
N GLY A 178 18.79 15.92 5.74
CA GLY A 178 18.42 16.44 4.42
C GLY A 178 17.16 15.84 3.82
N CYS A 179 16.44 14.99 4.57
CA CYS A 179 15.18 14.44 4.10
C CYS A 179 14.12 15.55 4.01
N SER A 180 13.59 15.76 2.81
CA SER A 180 12.65 16.83 2.51
C SER A 180 11.23 16.29 2.26
N ARG A 181 10.26 17.21 2.24
CA ARG A 181 8.86 16.89 2.00
C ARG A 181 8.60 16.24 0.62
N GLU A 182 9.46 16.47 -0.35
CA GLU A 182 9.37 15.95 -1.72
C GLU A 182 9.70 14.46 -1.77
N MET A 183 10.48 13.94 -0.83
CA MET A 183 10.84 12.51 -0.77
C MET A 183 9.63 11.64 -0.46
N VAL A 184 9.50 10.53 -1.17
CA VAL A 184 8.37 9.59 -1.01
C VAL A 184 8.30 9.03 0.42
N SER A 185 9.44 8.73 1.03
CA SER A 185 9.56 8.28 2.41
C SER A 185 8.94 9.25 3.42
N MET A 186 9.10 10.56 3.17
CA MET A 186 8.59 11.62 4.04
C MET A 186 7.11 11.95 3.80
N GLN A 187 6.45 11.34 2.81
CA GLN A 187 5.01 11.45 2.57
C GLN A 187 4.17 10.50 3.43
N GLY A 188 4.81 9.63 4.20
CA GLY A 188 4.13 8.72 5.12
C GLY A 188 3.26 9.46 6.15
N LEU A 189 2.16 8.81 6.58
CA LEU A 189 1.31 9.32 7.65
C LEU A 189 2.12 9.42 8.94
N GLY A 190 2.12 10.59 9.54
CA GLY A 190 2.94 10.97 10.69
C GLY A 190 4.10 11.85 10.28
N TYR A 191 4.87 11.48 9.27
CA TYR A 191 6.10 12.21 8.88
C TYR A 191 5.79 13.57 8.25
N LYS A 192 4.91 13.62 7.25
CA LYS A 192 4.56 14.89 6.58
C LYS A 192 3.88 15.90 7.51
N GLU A 193 3.09 15.42 8.47
CA GLU A 193 2.40 16.27 9.45
C GLU A 193 3.40 16.82 10.50
N ILE A 194 4.31 15.98 10.98
CA ILE A 194 5.36 16.43 11.90
C ILE A 194 6.36 17.36 11.19
N LEU A 195 6.69 17.12 9.91
CA LEU A 195 7.47 18.08 9.12
C LEU A 195 6.76 19.45 9.07
N ALA A 196 5.45 19.48 8.82
CA ALA A 196 4.69 20.73 8.82
C ALA A 196 4.76 21.47 10.17
N TYR A 197 4.71 20.73 11.28
CA TYR A 197 4.93 21.30 12.62
C TYR A 197 6.36 21.84 12.77
N LEU A 198 7.37 21.07 12.39
CA LEU A 198 8.78 21.50 12.49
C LEU A 198 9.13 22.69 11.58
N ASP A 199 8.36 22.91 10.51
CA ASP A 199 8.44 24.05 9.61
C ASP A 199 7.67 25.29 10.12
N GLY A 200 6.98 25.16 11.26
CA GLY A 200 6.16 26.24 11.86
C GLY A 200 4.82 26.45 11.15
N GLY A 201 4.38 25.51 10.32
CA GLY A 201 3.10 25.60 9.60
C GLY A 201 1.87 25.27 10.44
N CYS A 202 2.04 24.60 11.59
CA CYS A 202 0.97 24.26 12.53
C CYS A 202 1.52 23.99 13.93
N THR A 203 0.66 23.86 14.93
CA THR A 203 1.03 23.39 16.28
C THR A 203 1.19 21.88 16.30
N LEU A 204 1.84 21.34 17.35
CA LEU A 204 1.95 19.88 17.53
C LEU A 204 0.57 19.22 17.72
N GLU A 205 -0.32 19.87 18.46
CA GLU A 205 -1.70 19.40 18.68
C GLU A 205 -2.45 19.27 17.34
N GLU A 206 -2.32 20.27 16.47
CA GLU A 206 -2.91 20.24 15.13
C GLU A 206 -2.32 19.13 14.27
N ALA A 207 -1.00 18.95 14.28
CA ALA A 207 -0.33 17.86 13.57
C ALA A 207 -0.85 16.48 14.04
N VAL A 208 -0.92 16.26 15.36
CA VAL A 208 -1.44 15.02 15.96
C VAL A 208 -2.91 14.79 15.58
N TYR A 209 -3.75 15.84 15.62
CA TYR A 209 -5.14 15.74 15.18
C TYR A 209 -5.24 15.30 13.71
N ILE A 210 -4.44 15.90 12.83
CA ILE A 210 -4.41 15.56 11.41
C ILE A 210 -3.95 14.12 11.21
N ILE A 211 -2.88 13.67 11.89
CA ILE A 211 -2.39 12.30 11.83
C ILE A 211 -3.51 11.31 12.19
N LYS A 212 -4.21 11.52 13.28
CA LYS A 212 -5.34 10.66 13.70
C LYS A 212 -6.43 10.62 12.64
N ARG A 213 -6.85 11.78 12.13
CA ARG A 213 -7.89 11.89 11.09
C ARG A 213 -7.49 11.15 9.81
N GLU A 214 -6.29 11.43 9.30
CA GLU A 214 -5.82 10.84 8.04
C GLU A 214 -5.55 9.34 8.18
N THR A 215 -5.12 8.86 9.36
CA THR A 215 -4.98 7.44 9.64
C THR A 215 -6.33 6.73 9.63
N ARG A 216 -7.40 7.34 10.18
CA ARG A 216 -8.77 6.81 10.08
C ARG A 216 -9.27 6.78 8.63
N HIS A 217 -8.98 7.82 7.84
CA HIS A 217 -9.27 7.82 6.41
C HIS A 217 -8.50 6.72 5.66
N PHE A 218 -7.24 6.51 6.01
CA PHE A 218 -6.43 5.44 5.44
C PHE A 218 -7.00 4.06 5.76
N ALA A 219 -7.37 3.79 7.00
CA ALA A 219 -8.03 2.55 7.41
C ALA A 219 -9.33 2.30 6.63
N LYS A 220 -10.15 3.34 6.42
CA LYS A 220 -11.35 3.25 5.56
C LYS A 220 -11.00 2.85 4.12
N ARG A 221 -9.93 3.43 3.54
CA ARG A 221 -9.48 3.08 2.20
C ARG A 221 -8.98 1.63 2.11
N GLN A 222 -8.25 1.15 3.13
CA GLN A 222 -7.81 -0.25 3.22
C GLN A 222 -9.01 -1.22 3.21
N LEU A 223 -10.00 -0.99 4.07
CA LEU A 223 -11.21 -1.81 4.10
C LEU A 223 -11.98 -1.79 2.77
N THR A 224 -12.03 -0.64 2.10
CA THR A 224 -12.65 -0.52 0.77
C THR A 224 -11.87 -1.31 -0.28
N TRP A 225 -10.55 -1.33 -0.19
CA TRP A 225 -9.71 -2.14 -1.06
C TRP A 225 -9.96 -3.63 -0.82
N PHE A 226 -9.80 -4.12 0.41
CA PHE A 226 -9.94 -5.53 0.74
C PHE A 226 -11.32 -6.11 0.43
N LYS A 227 -12.38 -5.30 0.46
CA LYS A 227 -13.73 -5.71 0.05
C LYS A 227 -13.86 -6.04 -1.45
N ARG A 228 -12.91 -5.61 -2.27
CA ARG A 228 -12.87 -5.89 -3.71
C ARG A 228 -11.90 -7.01 -4.08
N GLU A 229 -11.07 -7.39 -3.11
CA GLU A 229 -10.10 -8.47 -3.30
C GLU A 229 -10.81 -9.82 -3.33
N ARG A 230 -10.25 -10.73 -4.16
CA ARG A 230 -10.67 -12.13 -4.21
C ARG A 230 -10.02 -12.90 -3.10
N ASP A 231 -10.62 -14.02 -2.74
CA ASP A 231 -10.04 -15.03 -1.84
C ASP A 231 -9.74 -14.53 -0.42
N VAL A 232 -10.36 -13.41 -0.01
CA VAL A 232 -10.18 -12.83 1.33
C VAL A 232 -11.03 -13.59 2.35
N ILE A 233 -10.37 -13.99 3.42
CA ILE A 233 -10.98 -14.60 4.59
C ILE A 233 -11.09 -13.54 5.68
N TRP A 234 -12.31 -13.11 5.97
CA TRP A 234 -12.58 -12.08 6.96
C TRP A 234 -12.65 -12.64 8.36
N LEU A 235 -11.86 -12.11 9.28
CA LEU A 235 -11.85 -12.47 10.69
C LEU A 235 -12.30 -11.25 11.50
N ASP A 236 -13.56 -11.29 11.97
CA ASP A 236 -14.12 -10.24 12.81
C ASP A 236 -13.73 -10.48 14.28
N LYS A 237 -12.88 -9.61 14.82
CA LYS A 237 -12.42 -9.72 16.21
C LYS A 237 -13.56 -9.74 17.22
N GLN A 238 -14.68 -9.09 16.93
CA GLN A 238 -15.86 -9.06 17.79
C GLN A 238 -16.52 -10.46 17.87
N ALA A 239 -16.59 -11.16 16.73
CA ALA A 239 -17.18 -12.51 16.68
C ALA A 239 -16.40 -13.52 17.55
N PHE A 240 -15.10 -13.30 17.74
CA PHE A 240 -14.24 -14.08 18.62
C PHE A 240 -14.13 -13.55 20.05
N GLY A 241 -14.96 -12.55 20.43
CA GLY A 241 -14.89 -11.95 21.75
C GLY A 241 -13.55 -11.28 22.08
N TYR A 242 -12.77 -10.89 21.04
CA TYR A 242 -11.41 -10.34 21.16
C TYR A 242 -10.38 -11.33 21.74
N ASP A 243 -10.66 -12.62 21.68
CA ASP A 243 -9.71 -13.67 22.07
C ASP A 243 -8.76 -13.95 20.90
N ASP A 244 -7.53 -13.46 21.02
CA ASP A 244 -6.50 -13.65 19.99
C ASP A 244 -6.11 -15.16 19.85
N ALA A 245 -6.25 -15.99 20.90
CA ALA A 245 -5.99 -17.42 20.82
C ALA A 245 -7.10 -18.14 20.03
N ALA A 246 -8.35 -17.74 20.19
CA ALA A 246 -9.47 -18.28 19.41
C ALA A 246 -9.32 -17.90 17.92
N ILE A 247 -8.94 -16.66 17.62
CA ILE A 247 -8.66 -16.22 16.24
C ILE A 247 -7.52 -17.04 15.62
N LEU A 248 -6.42 -17.22 16.36
CA LEU A 248 -5.28 -18.00 15.89
C LEU A 248 -5.66 -19.45 15.61
N LYS A 249 -6.45 -20.06 16.48
CA LYS A 249 -6.94 -21.42 16.30
C LYS A 249 -7.78 -21.56 15.04
N ASP A 250 -8.65 -20.61 14.76
CA ASP A 250 -9.46 -20.58 13.54
C ASP A 250 -8.59 -20.43 12.29
N MET A 251 -7.59 -19.52 12.33
CA MET A 251 -6.62 -19.36 11.25
C MET A 251 -5.84 -20.66 10.98
N ILE A 252 -5.39 -21.36 12.02
CA ILE A 252 -4.69 -22.65 11.89
C ILE A 252 -5.60 -23.69 11.22
N SER A 253 -6.84 -23.84 11.67
CA SER A 253 -7.80 -24.78 11.06
C SER A 253 -7.99 -24.51 9.55
N ILE A 254 -8.09 -23.25 9.16
CA ILE A 254 -8.20 -22.85 7.74
C ILE A 254 -6.92 -23.16 6.96
N LEU A 255 -5.75 -22.98 7.56
CA LEU A 255 -4.47 -23.33 6.93
C LEU A 255 -4.33 -24.83 6.71
N GLU A 256 -4.81 -25.65 7.65
CA GLU A 256 -4.89 -27.11 7.55
C GLU A 256 -5.86 -27.55 6.45
N GLU A 257 -7.09 -27.00 6.43
CA GLU A 257 -8.09 -27.25 5.39
C GLU A 257 -7.60 -26.91 3.98
N LYS A 258 -6.75 -25.89 3.87
CA LYS A 258 -6.12 -25.48 2.60
C LYS A 258 -4.82 -26.25 2.30
N GLU A 259 -4.45 -27.21 3.11
CA GLU A 259 -3.22 -28.00 2.97
C GLU A 259 -1.94 -27.10 2.90
N ILE A 260 -1.96 -25.94 3.59
CA ILE A 260 -0.79 -25.06 3.71
C ILE A 260 0.12 -25.54 4.84
N ILE A 261 -0.46 -26.09 5.89
CA ILE A 261 0.24 -26.75 7.01
C ILE A 261 -0.31 -28.15 7.19
N SER A 262 0.50 -29.05 7.75
CA SER A 262 0.07 -30.41 8.08
C SER A 262 -0.73 -30.41 9.37
N HIS A 263 -1.70 -31.31 9.47
CA HIS A 263 -2.34 -31.64 10.76
C HIS A 263 -1.29 -32.26 11.68
N GLU A 264 -1.08 -31.72 12.86
CA GLU A 264 -0.31 -32.38 13.92
C GLU A 264 -1.12 -33.46 14.62
#